data_e52126247b007f8b151cdc2eb57eb54d
#
_entry.id   e52126247b007f8b151cdc2eb57eb54d
#
_cell.length_a   1.000
_cell.length_b   1.000
_cell.length_c   1.000
_cell.angle_alpha   90.00
_cell.angle_beta   90.00
_cell.angle_gamma   90.00
#
_symmetry.space_group_name_H-M   'P 1'
#
loop_
_entity.id
_entity.type
_entity.pdbx_description
1 polymer ?
#
loop_
_entity_poly.entity_id
_entity_poly.type
_entity_poly.pdbx_seq_one_letter_code
_entity_poly.pdbx_strand_id
1 'polypeptide(L)'
;MDIDIPHSLGIAEAKRRIDAGLPKLEQHIPGGGTVDANWTTDTALDMKITAMGQTVPVQLVVEDAVVRGTVSVPMMLKMMSGPISEFVKTSAQKMLSKPV
;
A
#
# COMPACT_ATOMS: atom_id res chain seq x y z
N MET A 1 5.82 9.92 -5.19
CA MET A 1 4.78 10.42 -4.28
C MET A 1 4.90 9.70 -2.96
N ASP A 2 5.00 10.45 -1.89
CA ASP A 2 5.25 9.89 -0.57
C ASP A 2 4.01 9.99 0.30
N ILE A 3 3.72 8.93 1.04
CA ILE A 3 2.56 8.85 1.91
C ILE A 3 3.04 8.39 3.28
N ASP A 4 2.61 9.07 4.34
CA ASP A 4 2.90 8.67 5.72
C ASP A 4 1.60 8.34 6.43
N ILE A 5 1.55 7.16 7.05
CA ILE A 5 0.36 6.68 7.73
C ILE A 5 0.72 6.41 9.19
N PRO A 6 0.35 7.31 10.10
CA PRO A 6 0.63 7.11 11.52
C PRO A 6 -0.14 5.93 12.10
N HIS A 7 0.48 5.22 13.03
CA HIS A 7 -0.19 4.17 13.78
C HIS A 7 0.43 4.07 15.18
N SER A 8 -0.19 3.30 16.04
CA SER A 8 0.29 3.07 17.40
C SER A 8 0.43 1.59 17.71
N LEU A 9 0.72 0.78 16.67
CA LEU A 9 0.69 -0.68 16.77
C LEU A 9 2.07 -1.30 17.03
N GLY A 10 3.14 -0.58 16.76
CA GLY A 10 4.48 -1.14 16.71
C GLY A 10 4.74 -1.87 15.38
N ILE A 11 5.99 -2.19 15.11
CA ILE A 11 6.40 -2.77 13.83
C ILE A 11 5.74 -4.14 13.59
N ALA A 12 5.81 -5.04 14.58
CA ALA A 12 5.33 -6.41 14.40
C ALA A 12 3.83 -6.47 14.09
N GLU A 13 3.02 -5.72 14.84
CA GLU A 13 1.58 -5.73 14.64
C GLU A 13 1.18 -5.02 13.36
N ALA A 14 1.82 -3.89 13.02
CA ALA A 14 1.55 -3.19 11.78
C ALA A 14 1.88 -4.08 10.57
N LYS A 15 3.02 -4.77 10.61
CA LYS A 15 3.41 -5.70 9.56
C LYS A 15 2.40 -6.83 9.41
N ARG A 16 1.95 -7.41 10.51
CA ARG A 16 0.96 -8.49 10.51
C ARG A 16 -0.35 -8.05 9.87
N ARG A 17 -0.82 -6.86 10.21
CA ARG A 17 -2.07 -6.34 9.65
C ARG A 17 -1.96 -6.04 8.17
N ILE A 18 -0.83 -5.48 7.74
CA ILE A 18 -0.58 -5.24 6.32
C ILE A 18 -0.57 -6.56 5.55
N ASP A 19 0.19 -7.53 6.05
CA ASP A 19 0.33 -8.83 5.39
C ASP A 19 -1.03 -9.53 5.25
N ALA A 20 -1.83 -9.50 6.30
CA ALA A 20 -3.18 -10.09 6.28
C ALA A 20 -4.15 -9.33 5.38
N GLY A 21 -3.94 -8.02 5.21
CA GLY A 21 -4.81 -7.18 4.38
C GLY A 21 -4.49 -7.22 2.88
N LEU A 22 -3.30 -7.67 2.50
CA LEU A 22 -2.89 -7.67 1.10
C LEU A 22 -3.84 -8.44 0.17
N PRO A 23 -4.32 -9.65 0.52
CA PRO A 23 -5.28 -10.34 -0.35
C PRO A 23 -6.57 -9.58 -0.58
N LYS A 24 -6.99 -8.78 0.40
CA LYS A 24 -8.21 -7.97 0.29
C LYS A 24 -8.01 -6.74 -0.58
N LEU A 25 -6.78 -6.28 -0.71
CA LEU A 25 -6.46 -5.08 -1.46
C LEU A 25 -6.85 -5.21 -2.93
N GLU A 26 -6.64 -6.37 -3.52
CA GLU A 26 -7.01 -6.61 -4.92
C GLU A 26 -8.49 -6.39 -5.19
N GLN A 27 -9.33 -6.68 -4.20
CA GLN A 27 -10.78 -6.55 -4.33
C GLN A 27 -11.24 -5.09 -4.36
N HIS A 28 -10.38 -4.17 -3.91
CA HIS A 28 -10.72 -2.75 -3.83
C HIS A 28 -10.07 -1.91 -4.92
N ILE A 29 -9.31 -2.52 -5.84
CA ILE A 29 -8.70 -1.78 -6.93
C ILE A 29 -9.78 -1.27 -7.88
N PRO A 30 -9.84 0.06 -8.13
CA PRO A 30 -10.80 0.62 -9.07
C PRO A 30 -10.63 0.02 -10.47
N GLY A 31 -11.72 -0.46 -11.03
CA GLY A 31 -11.70 -1.11 -12.35
C GLY A 31 -11.14 -2.53 -12.35
N GLY A 32 -10.82 -3.07 -11.18
CA GLY A 32 -10.18 -4.38 -11.06
C GLY A 32 -8.69 -4.34 -11.31
N GLY A 33 -7.98 -5.35 -10.84
CA GLY A 33 -6.54 -5.42 -11.01
C GLY A 33 -5.93 -6.50 -10.14
N THR A 34 -4.60 -6.50 -10.09
CA THR A 34 -3.84 -7.46 -9.27
C THR A 34 -2.82 -6.74 -8.42
N VAL A 35 -2.49 -7.36 -7.29
CA VAL A 35 -1.44 -6.87 -6.40
C VAL A 35 -0.39 -7.96 -6.26
N ASP A 36 0.85 -7.61 -6.53
CA ASP A 36 2.00 -8.50 -6.34
C ASP A 36 2.87 -7.87 -5.25
N ALA A 37 3.03 -8.56 -4.14
CA ALA A 37 3.70 -8.01 -2.96
C ALA A 37 4.78 -8.96 -2.46
N ASN A 38 5.92 -8.40 -2.08
CA ASN A 38 7.05 -9.16 -1.61
C ASN A 38 7.84 -8.38 -0.55
N TRP A 39 8.05 -8.99 0.62
CA TRP A 39 8.88 -8.39 1.66
C TRP A 39 10.35 -8.54 1.28
N THR A 40 11.02 -7.41 1.09
CA THR A 40 12.45 -7.39 0.75
C THR A 40 13.34 -7.40 1.98
N THR A 41 12.83 -6.86 3.09
CA THR A 41 13.44 -6.93 4.41
C THR A 41 12.35 -7.18 5.44
N ASP A 42 12.70 -7.26 6.72
CA ASP A 42 11.72 -7.44 7.79
C ASP A 42 10.71 -6.30 7.87
N THR A 43 11.05 -5.12 7.37
CA THR A 43 10.21 -3.94 7.49
C THR A 43 9.91 -3.27 6.16
N ALA A 44 10.46 -3.74 5.06
CA ALA A 44 10.26 -3.13 3.74
C ALA A 44 9.48 -4.07 2.82
N LEU A 45 8.39 -3.57 2.27
CA LEU A 45 7.52 -4.31 1.36
C LEU A 45 7.54 -3.64 -0.01
N ASP A 46 7.91 -4.43 -1.03
CA ASP A 46 7.76 -4.02 -2.43
C ASP A 46 6.43 -4.56 -2.95
N MET A 47 5.65 -3.67 -3.54
CA MET A 47 4.34 -4.01 -4.05
C MET A 47 4.18 -3.43 -5.45
N LYS A 48 3.54 -4.19 -6.32
CA LYS A 48 3.18 -3.73 -7.66
C LYS A 48 1.68 -3.89 -7.84
N ILE A 49 1.02 -2.79 -8.11
CA ILE A 49 -0.41 -2.77 -8.36
C ILE A 49 -0.62 -2.63 -9.86
N THR A 50 -1.23 -3.62 -10.48
CA THR A 50 -1.55 -3.59 -11.90
C THR A 50 -3.03 -3.32 -12.07
N ALA A 51 -3.37 -2.24 -12.74
CA ALA A 51 -4.75 -1.85 -13.01
C ALA A 51 -4.81 -1.06 -14.31
N MET A 52 -5.87 -1.23 -15.08
CA MET A 52 -6.08 -0.51 -16.34
C MET A 52 -4.90 -0.62 -17.30
N GLY A 53 -4.25 -1.80 -17.33
CA GLY A 53 -3.11 -2.05 -18.21
C GLY A 53 -1.81 -1.38 -17.77
N GLN A 54 -1.78 -0.78 -16.58
CA GLN A 54 -0.60 -0.08 -16.06
C GLN A 54 -0.16 -0.71 -14.74
N THR A 55 1.14 -0.68 -14.50
CA THR A 55 1.72 -1.16 -13.24
C THR A 55 2.22 0.02 -12.43
N VAL A 56 1.79 0.09 -11.18
CA VAL A 56 2.18 1.15 -10.24
C VAL A 56 3.04 0.52 -9.15
N PRO A 57 4.35 0.76 -9.14
CA PRO A 57 5.20 0.28 -8.05
C PRO A 57 4.93 1.07 -6.76
N VAL A 58 4.82 0.36 -5.65
CA VAL A 58 4.64 0.94 -4.33
C VAL A 58 5.65 0.31 -3.39
N GLN A 59 6.31 1.14 -2.60
CA GLN A 59 7.24 0.66 -1.58
C GLN A 59 6.74 1.13 -0.22
N LEU A 60 6.63 0.21 0.71
CA LEU A 60 6.21 0.51 2.08
C LEU A 60 7.35 0.18 3.03
N VAL A 61 7.59 1.08 3.98
CA VAL A 61 8.51 0.84 5.09
C VAL A 61 7.73 0.95 6.38
N VAL A 62 7.71 -0.12 7.16
CA VAL A 62 6.99 -0.17 8.43
C VAL A 62 7.91 0.30 9.53
N GLU A 63 7.53 1.39 10.19
CA GLU A 63 8.26 1.92 11.35
C GLU A 63 7.39 1.78 12.59
N ASP A 64 7.96 2.06 13.75
CA ASP A 64 7.29 1.83 15.04
C ASP A 64 5.97 2.61 15.16
N ALA A 65 5.93 3.84 14.66
CA ALA A 65 4.79 4.72 14.82
C ALA A 65 4.22 5.22 13.48
N VAL A 66 4.77 4.77 12.36
CA VAL A 66 4.32 5.22 11.04
C VAL A 66 4.67 4.18 9.98
N VAL A 67 3.83 4.08 8.95
CA VAL A 67 4.16 3.35 7.73
C VAL A 67 4.42 4.40 6.65
N ARG A 68 5.62 4.37 6.09
CA ARG A 68 5.97 5.27 5.00
C ARG A 68 5.82 4.57 3.67
N GLY A 69 5.08 5.20 2.77
CA GLY A 69 4.84 4.65 1.44
C GLY A 69 5.42 5.57 0.37
N THR A 70 6.02 4.95 -0.65
CA THR A 70 6.45 5.66 -1.85
C THR A 70 5.74 5.04 -3.03
N VAL A 71 4.99 5.86 -3.76
CA VAL A 71 4.24 5.43 -4.94
C VAL A 71 4.88 6.05 -6.17
N SER A 72 5.31 5.19 -7.11
CA SER A 72 5.86 5.64 -8.38
C SER A 72 4.76 5.63 -9.43
N VAL A 73 4.18 6.80 -9.71
CA VAL A 73 3.06 6.92 -10.64
C VAL A 73 3.59 7.02 -12.07
N PRO A 74 3.23 6.08 -12.98
CA PRO A 74 3.62 6.18 -14.38
C PRO A 74 3.12 7.49 -15.00
N MET A 75 3.88 8.00 -15.98
CA MET A 75 3.55 9.28 -16.63
C MET A 75 2.14 9.32 -17.18
N MET A 76 1.66 8.21 -17.73
CA MET A 76 0.31 8.10 -18.28
C MET A 76 -0.78 8.19 -17.24
N LEU A 77 -0.44 7.96 -15.97
CA LEU A 77 -1.40 7.99 -14.86
C LEU A 77 -1.24 9.22 -13.97
N LYS A 78 -0.42 10.19 -14.38
CA LYS A 78 -0.20 11.38 -13.56
C LYS A 78 -1.49 12.16 -13.26
N MET A 79 -2.42 12.18 -14.19
CA MET A 79 -3.71 12.82 -13.98
C MET A 79 -4.55 12.12 -12.92
N MET A 80 -4.23 10.86 -12.65
CA MET A 80 -4.91 10.05 -11.64
C MET A 80 -4.11 9.93 -10.35
N SER A 81 -3.06 10.73 -10.17
CA SER A 81 -2.22 10.64 -8.97
C SER A 81 -2.99 10.89 -7.68
N GLY A 82 -3.95 11.80 -7.68
CA GLY A 82 -4.80 12.03 -6.52
C GLY A 82 -5.62 10.79 -6.14
N PRO A 83 -6.43 10.23 -7.05
CA PRO A 83 -7.17 8.99 -6.77
C PRO A 83 -6.28 7.82 -6.39
N ILE A 84 -5.12 7.67 -7.03
CA ILE A 84 -4.17 6.59 -6.70
C ILE A 84 -3.64 6.76 -5.29
N SER A 85 -3.22 7.96 -4.94
CA SER A 85 -2.72 8.28 -3.60
C SER A 85 -3.78 8.01 -2.54
N GLU A 86 -5.02 8.46 -2.77
CA GLU A 86 -6.14 8.23 -1.86
C GLU A 86 -6.43 6.74 -1.70
N PHE A 87 -6.39 5.97 -2.78
CA PHE A 87 -6.60 4.53 -2.72
C PHE A 87 -5.55 3.86 -1.84
N VAL A 88 -4.27 4.14 -2.07
CA VAL A 88 -3.17 3.53 -1.29
C VAL A 88 -3.28 3.95 0.17
N LYS A 89 -3.47 5.23 0.44
CA LYS A 89 -3.56 5.76 1.79
C LYS A 89 -4.75 5.16 2.55
N THR A 90 -5.92 5.18 1.94
CA THR A 90 -7.14 4.66 2.55
C THR A 90 -7.04 3.17 2.81
N SER A 91 -6.51 2.40 1.85
CA SER A 91 -6.34 0.97 2.00
C SER A 91 -5.39 0.63 3.15
N ALA A 92 -4.26 1.33 3.22
CA ALA A 92 -3.30 1.11 4.30
C ALA A 92 -3.87 1.49 5.66
N GLN A 93 -4.61 2.60 5.74
CA GLN A 93 -5.27 3.00 6.98
C GLN A 93 -6.28 1.95 7.44
N LYS A 94 -7.05 1.38 6.52
CA LYS A 94 -8.00 0.32 6.85
C LYS A 94 -7.30 -0.94 7.35
N MET A 95 -6.21 -1.33 6.71
CA MET A 95 -5.44 -2.50 7.15
C MET A 95 -4.92 -2.32 8.57
N LEU A 96 -4.46 -1.12 8.91
CA LEU A 96 -3.88 -0.83 10.22
C LEU A 96 -4.92 -0.61 11.31
N SER A 97 -6.12 -0.17 10.95
CA SER A 97 -7.16 0.16 11.92
C SER A 97 -8.07 -1.01 12.28
N LYS A 98 -8.10 -2.06 11.48
CA LYS A 98 -8.97 -3.23 11.73
C LYS A 98 -8.16 -4.41 12.23
N PRO A 99 -8.57 -5.03 13.35
CA PRO A 99 -7.99 -6.30 13.80
C PRO A 99 -8.22 -7.38 12.74
N VAL A 100 -7.25 -8.22 12.58
CA VAL A 100 -7.33 -9.30 11.59
C VAL A 100 -7.50 -10.63 12.29
#